data_a01a02f6395b7247d21b0e4933de0f3a
#
_entry.id   a01a02f6395b7247d21b0e4933de0f3a
#
_cell.length_a   1.000
_cell.length_b   1.000
_cell.length_c   1.000
_cell.angle_alpha   90.00
_cell.angle_beta   90.00
_cell.angle_gamma   90.00
#
_symmetry.space_group_name_H-M   'P 1'
#
loop_
_entity.id
_entity.type
_entity.pdbx_description
1 polymer ?
#
loop_
_entity_poly.entity_id
_entity_poly.type
_entity_poly.pdbx_seq_one_letter_code
_entity_poly.pdbx_strand_id
1 'polypeptide(L)'
;GRIAPAVLTYAVLAALPGATLLALRPQLLWWAIAFGPLASSALYLVWRGRERSLGARAASILAGNIMGPVAFSLAIANGSPAAVTLHAWATCAAFGLHYIGTVPLVRSMIRGRKDPRWAIGSTLLHAAFTLCAAVAWWFGALEIWPVLMWACLTARAWVMPTLNRTRARPFSPKLIGYSELGWSLLLIASLLIP
;
A
#
# COMPACT_ATOMS: atom_id res chain seq x y z
N GLY A 1 29.60 4.00 8.61
CA GLY A 1 29.54 4.30 9.99
C GLY A 1 28.54 5.35 10.50
N ARG A 2 28.15 6.39 9.75
CA ARG A 2 27.28 7.48 10.29
C ARG A 2 25.79 7.10 10.45
N ILE A 3 25.34 6.05 9.77
CA ILE A 3 23.93 5.60 9.79
C ILE A 3 23.67 4.58 10.92
N ALA A 4 24.70 3.86 11.37
CA ALA A 4 24.56 2.79 12.36
C ALA A 4 23.90 3.23 13.69
N PRO A 5 24.23 4.38 14.29
CA PRO A 5 23.59 4.81 15.53
C PRO A 5 22.09 5.07 15.37
N ALA A 6 21.67 5.69 14.25
CA ALA A 6 20.24 5.94 13.98
C ALA A 6 19.49 4.63 13.78
N VAL A 7 20.03 3.69 13.01
CA VAL A 7 19.42 2.37 12.82
C VAL A 7 19.27 1.61 14.14
N LEU A 8 20.32 1.64 14.99
CA LEU A 8 20.26 0.97 16.29
C LEU A 8 19.21 1.63 17.20
N THR A 9 19.14 2.96 17.23
CA THR A 9 18.13 3.68 18.01
C THR A 9 16.71 3.28 17.58
N TYR A 10 16.41 3.31 16.28
CA TYR A 10 15.10 2.89 15.78
C TYR A 10 14.82 1.41 16.04
N ALA A 11 15.82 0.54 15.92
CA ALA A 11 15.67 -0.87 16.22
C ALA A 11 15.31 -1.10 17.69
N VAL A 12 15.98 -0.43 18.62
CA VAL A 12 15.69 -0.53 20.06
C VAL A 12 14.30 0.04 20.38
N LEU A 13 13.96 1.22 19.84
CA LEU A 13 12.65 1.86 20.03
C LEU A 13 11.51 1.01 19.49
N ALA A 14 11.73 0.20 18.46
CA ALA A 14 10.74 -0.73 17.93
C ALA A 14 10.73 -2.07 18.67
N ALA A 15 11.90 -2.59 19.05
CA ALA A 15 12.03 -3.91 19.69
C ALA A 15 11.44 -3.95 21.09
N LEU A 16 11.62 -2.89 21.91
CA LEU A 16 11.11 -2.85 23.29
C LEU A 16 9.57 -2.96 23.34
N PRO A 17 8.79 -2.08 22.68
CA PRO A 17 7.33 -2.21 22.68
C PRO A 17 6.87 -3.47 21.95
N GLY A 18 7.57 -3.90 20.90
CA GLY A 18 7.27 -5.14 20.20
C GLY A 18 7.42 -6.37 21.10
N ALA A 19 8.52 -6.49 21.85
CA ALA A 19 8.74 -7.57 22.81
C ALA A 19 7.69 -7.55 23.93
N THR A 20 7.36 -6.37 24.45
CA THR A 20 6.30 -6.22 25.46
C THR A 20 4.96 -6.69 24.93
N LEU A 21 4.58 -6.28 23.71
CA LEU A 21 3.33 -6.74 23.09
C LEU A 21 3.30 -8.25 22.87
N LEU A 22 4.41 -8.86 22.42
CA LEU A 22 4.52 -10.30 22.25
C LEU A 22 4.42 -11.06 23.57
N ALA A 23 5.00 -10.54 24.64
CA ALA A 23 4.88 -11.13 25.97
C ALA A 23 3.43 -11.07 26.50
N LEU A 24 2.72 -9.98 26.26
CA LEU A 24 1.33 -9.80 26.67
C LEU A 24 0.33 -10.51 25.75
N ARG A 25 0.66 -10.69 24.49
CA ARG A 25 -0.22 -11.23 23.43
C ARG A 25 0.56 -12.19 22.53
N PRO A 26 0.87 -13.41 22.99
CA PRO A 26 1.70 -14.37 22.24
C PRO A 26 1.09 -14.79 20.89
N GLN A 27 -0.23 -14.65 20.70
CA GLN A 27 -0.90 -14.91 19.43
C GLN A 27 -0.37 -14.02 18.29
N LEU A 28 0.25 -12.89 18.60
CA LEU A 28 0.91 -12.04 17.59
C LEU A 28 2.04 -12.76 16.86
N LEU A 29 2.62 -13.81 17.40
CA LEU A 29 3.63 -14.61 16.71
C LEU A 29 3.11 -15.24 15.41
N TRP A 30 1.81 -15.52 15.30
CA TRP A 30 1.23 -16.03 14.05
C TRP A 30 1.36 -15.05 12.89
N TRP A 31 1.44 -13.75 13.17
CA TRP A 31 1.67 -12.75 12.14
C TRP A 31 3.07 -12.81 11.53
N ALA A 32 4.03 -13.49 12.19
CA ALA A 32 5.34 -13.73 11.61
C ALA A 32 5.28 -14.53 10.31
N ILE A 33 4.24 -15.36 10.11
CA ILE A 33 3.99 -16.09 8.86
C ILE A 33 3.75 -15.11 7.69
N ALA A 34 3.04 -14.00 7.93
CA ALA A 34 2.78 -12.98 6.93
C ALA A 34 3.95 -12.00 6.78
N PHE A 35 4.54 -11.55 7.89
CA PHE A 35 5.65 -10.60 7.86
C PHE A 35 6.98 -11.22 7.43
N GLY A 36 7.25 -12.47 7.80
CA GLY A 36 8.52 -13.14 7.55
C GLY A 36 8.92 -13.13 6.08
N PRO A 37 8.10 -13.62 5.13
CA PRO A 37 8.41 -13.59 3.72
C PRO A 37 8.60 -12.17 3.15
N LEU A 38 7.79 -11.20 3.61
CA LEU A 38 7.88 -9.81 3.16
C LEU A 38 9.16 -9.15 3.67
N ALA A 39 9.49 -9.32 4.95
CA ALA A 39 10.71 -8.79 5.55
C ALA A 39 11.95 -9.45 4.91
N SER A 40 11.94 -10.76 4.74
CA SER A 40 13.05 -11.50 4.12
C SER A 40 13.27 -11.07 2.68
N SER A 41 12.20 -10.89 1.89
CA SER A 41 12.29 -10.42 0.51
C SER A 41 12.83 -8.99 0.44
N ALA A 42 12.36 -8.10 1.32
CA ALA A 42 12.83 -6.73 1.39
C ALA A 42 14.32 -6.67 1.77
N LEU A 43 14.74 -7.40 2.79
CA LEU A 43 16.14 -7.49 3.24
C LEU A 43 17.05 -8.07 2.15
N TYR A 44 16.61 -9.14 1.48
CA TYR A 44 17.34 -9.72 0.35
C TYR A 44 17.55 -8.71 -0.78
N LEU A 45 16.51 -7.94 -1.14
CA LEU A 45 16.62 -6.93 -2.19
C LEU A 45 17.53 -5.76 -1.79
N VAL A 46 17.52 -5.36 -0.51
CA VAL A 46 18.47 -4.37 0.03
C VAL A 46 19.90 -4.91 -0.03
N TRP A 47 20.11 -6.14 0.41
CA TRP A 47 21.43 -6.78 0.35
C TRP A 47 21.99 -6.88 -1.07
N ARG A 48 21.11 -7.08 -2.07
CA ARG A 48 21.46 -7.08 -3.51
C ARG A 48 21.60 -5.67 -4.11
N GLY A 49 21.55 -4.60 -3.31
CA GLY A 49 21.61 -3.21 -3.79
C GLY A 49 20.40 -2.80 -4.65
N ARG A 50 19.25 -3.50 -4.51
CA ARG A 50 18.03 -3.29 -5.29
C ARG A 50 16.89 -2.69 -4.44
N GLU A 51 17.22 -1.91 -3.43
CA GLU A 51 16.28 -1.27 -2.50
C GLU A 51 15.26 -0.35 -3.20
N ARG A 52 15.63 0.18 -4.38
CA ARG A 52 14.74 1.04 -5.20
C ARG A 52 13.91 0.28 -6.23
N SER A 53 13.99 -1.05 -6.24
CA SER A 53 13.19 -1.88 -7.15
C SER A 53 11.69 -1.82 -6.82
N LEU A 54 10.84 -2.13 -7.80
CA LEU A 54 9.40 -2.24 -7.57
C LEU A 54 9.06 -3.31 -6.53
N GLY A 55 9.79 -4.44 -6.55
CA GLY A 55 9.59 -5.52 -5.59
C GLY A 55 9.88 -5.11 -4.14
N ALA A 56 10.99 -4.36 -3.90
CA ALA A 56 11.31 -3.87 -2.56
C ALA A 56 10.22 -2.90 -2.04
N ARG A 57 9.74 -2.01 -2.91
CA ARG A 57 8.65 -1.09 -2.56
C ARG A 57 7.34 -1.82 -2.29
N ALA A 58 6.98 -2.79 -3.13
CA ALA A 58 5.78 -3.59 -2.93
C ALA A 58 5.83 -4.37 -1.62
N ALA A 59 6.96 -5.02 -1.31
CA ALA A 59 7.14 -5.73 -0.04
C ALA A 59 6.98 -4.80 1.17
N SER A 60 7.57 -3.60 1.11
CA SER A 60 7.44 -2.60 2.20
C SER A 60 6.00 -2.09 2.35
N ILE A 61 5.31 -1.82 1.24
CA ILE A 61 3.91 -1.38 1.25
C ILE A 61 3.01 -2.49 1.84
N LEU A 62 3.19 -3.73 1.40
CA LEU A 62 2.41 -4.87 1.90
C LEU A 62 2.65 -5.10 3.40
N ALA A 63 3.92 -5.05 3.84
CA ALA A 63 4.26 -5.18 5.25
C ALA A 63 3.59 -4.08 6.10
N GLY A 64 3.66 -2.81 5.65
CA GLY A 64 2.98 -1.71 6.34
C GLY A 64 1.46 -1.88 6.36
N ASN A 65 0.88 -2.40 5.28
CA ASN A 65 -0.56 -2.56 5.17
C ASN A 65 -1.12 -3.70 6.05
N ILE A 66 -0.34 -4.75 6.31
CA ILE A 66 -0.70 -5.84 7.25
C ILE A 66 -0.87 -5.31 8.68
N MET A 67 -0.29 -4.16 9.02
CA MET A 67 -0.48 -3.55 10.35
C MET A 67 -1.94 -3.22 10.65
N GLY A 68 -2.78 -2.94 9.66
CA GLY A 68 -4.22 -2.74 9.83
C GLY A 68 -4.93 -3.99 10.39
N PRO A 69 -4.86 -5.14 9.72
CA PRO A 69 -5.35 -6.42 10.24
C PRO A 69 -4.77 -6.79 11.61
N VAL A 70 -3.48 -6.53 11.86
CA VAL A 70 -2.87 -6.75 13.20
C VAL A 70 -3.56 -5.92 14.26
N ALA A 71 -3.72 -4.61 14.01
CA ALA A 71 -4.38 -3.70 14.95
C ALA A 71 -5.84 -4.11 15.20
N PHE A 72 -6.57 -4.49 14.13
CA PHE A 72 -7.93 -4.99 14.23
C PHE A 72 -7.99 -6.27 15.10
N SER A 73 -7.09 -7.24 14.86
CA SER A 73 -7.06 -8.49 15.64
C SER A 73 -6.72 -8.27 17.12
N LEU A 74 -5.87 -7.28 17.42
CA LEU A 74 -5.57 -6.89 18.81
C LEU A 74 -6.80 -6.33 19.53
N ALA A 75 -7.60 -5.54 18.84
CA ALA A 75 -8.80 -4.92 19.40
C ALA A 75 -9.88 -5.94 19.76
N ILE A 76 -10.04 -7.01 18.96
CA ILE A 76 -11.18 -7.94 19.11
C ILE A 76 -10.81 -9.34 19.65
N ALA A 77 -9.57 -9.80 19.48
CA ALA A 77 -9.19 -11.19 19.80
C ALA A 77 -7.73 -11.38 20.21
N ASN A 78 -7.20 -10.46 20.98
CA ASN A 78 -5.85 -10.57 21.56
C ASN A 78 -4.73 -10.79 20.53
N GLY A 79 -4.93 -10.39 19.27
CA GLY A 79 -3.93 -10.50 18.22
C GLY A 79 -4.03 -11.76 17.35
N SER A 80 -5.08 -12.56 17.46
CA SER A 80 -5.29 -13.74 16.62
C SER A 80 -5.62 -13.36 15.17
N PRO A 81 -4.84 -13.80 14.15
CA PRO A 81 -5.17 -13.54 12.74
C PRO A 81 -6.50 -14.14 12.30
N ALA A 82 -6.93 -15.24 12.91
CA ALA A 82 -8.19 -15.93 12.58
C ALA A 82 -9.44 -15.10 12.90
N ALA A 83 -9.31 -14.07 13.74
CA ALA A 83 -10.43 -13.19 14.08
C ALA A 83 -10.61 -12.02 13.11
N VAL A 84 -9.70 -11.83 12.17
CA VAL A 84 -9.81 -10.74 11.18
C VAL A 84 -10.89 -11.08 10.16
N THR A 85 -11.94 -10.26 10.12
CA THR A 85 -13.07 -10.44 9.21
C THR A 85 -12.67 -10.23 7.75
N LEU A 86 -13.44 -10.83 6.83
CA LEU A 86 -13.25 -10.61 5.39
C LEU A 86 -13.33 -9.13 5.03
N HIS A 87 -14.24 -8.37 5.64
CA HIS A 87 -14.35 -6.93 5.46
C HIS A 87 -13.08 -6.19 5.88
N ALA A 88 -12.51 -6.51 7.04
CA ALA A 88 -11.26 -5.90 7.51
C ALA A 88 -10.09 -6.21 6.57
N TRP A 89 -9.99 -7.43 6.07
CA TRP A 89 -8.98 -7.81 5.08
C TRP A 89 -9.17 -7.06 3.76
N ALA A 90 -10.41 -7.00 3.25
CA ALA A 90 -10.73 -6.33 1.99
C ALA A 90 -10.44 -4.82 2.07
N THR A 91 -10.82 -4.17 3.18
CA THR A 91 -10.54 -2.75 3.45
C THR A 91 -9.04 -2.47 3.44
N CYS A 92 -8.27 -3.25 4.19
CA CYS A 92 -6.81 -3.09 4.23
C CYS A 92 -6.18 -3.40 2.86
N ALA A 93 -6.64 -4.44 2.16
CA ALA A 93 -6.15 -4.78 0.83
C ALA A 93 -6.43 -3.64 -0.17
N ALA A 94 -7.65 -3.09 -0.19
CA ALA A 94 -7.98 -1.97 -1.07
C ALA A 94 -7.05 -0.77 -0.86
N PHE A 95 -6.74 -0.45 0.39
CA PHE A 95 -5.81 0.63 0.72
C PHE A 95 -4.36 0.30 0.33
N GLY A 96 -3.90 -0.92 0.58
CA GLY A 96 -2.54 -1.37 0.18
C GLY A 96 -2.33 -1.40 -1.33
N LEU A 97 -3.34 -1.86 -2.08
CA LEU A 97 -3.32 -1.85 -3.54
C LEU A 97 -3.23 -0.43 -4.11
N HIS A 98 -3.88 0.55 -3.44
CA HIS A 98 -3.74 1.96 -3.81
C HIS A 98 -2.26 2.40 -3.79
N TYR A 99 -1.54 2.14 -2.70
CA TYR A 99 -0.11 2.49 -2.61
C TYR A 99 0.74 1.73 -3.63
N ILE A 100 0.44 0.46 -3.90
CA ILE A 100 1.11 -0.30 -4.96
C ILE A 100 0.87 0.37 -6.32
N GLY A 101 -0.37 0.78 -6.60
CA GLY A 101 -0.77 1.46 -7.84
C GLY A 101 -0.12 2.85 -8.03
N THR A 102 0.11 3.59 -6.94
CA THR A 102 0.75 4.92 -7.03
C THR A 102 2.19 4.84 -7.53
N VAL A 103 2.91 3.75 -7.28
CA VAL A 103 4.32 3.60 -7.68
C VAL A 103 4.50 3.69 -9.20
N PRO A 104 3.84 2.87 -10.03
CA PRO A 104 3.92 3.00 -11.49
C PRO A 104 3.27 4.29 -12.01
N LEU A 105 2.22 4.79 -11.36
CA LEU A 105 1.56 6.04 -11.73
C LEU A 105 2.50 7.23 -11.59
N VAL A 106 3.10 7.42 -10.44
CA VAL A 106 4.06 8.51 -10.21
C VAL A 106 5.28 8.36 -11.12
N ARG A 107 5.74 7.12 -11.35
CA ARG A 107 6.83 6.86 -12.29
C ARG A 107 6.47 7.29 -13.71
N SER A 108 5.24 7.03 -14.18
CA SER A 108 4.75 7.44 -15.51
C SER A 108 4.71 8.96 -15.70
N MET A 109 4.54 9.70 -14.63
CA MET A 109 4.48 11.17 -14.66
C MET A 109 5.85 11.86 -14.51
N ILE A 110 6.82 11.19 -13.90
CA ILE A 110 8.15 11.80 -13.63
C ILE A 110 9.21 11.18 -14.54
N ARG A 111 9.73 10.01 -14.19
CA ARG A 111 10.87 9.38 -14.89
C ARG A 111 10.48 8.68 -16.18
N GLY A 112 9.28 8.12 -16.23
CA GLY A 112 8.73 7.39 -17.36
C GLY A 112 7.84 8.23 -18.29
N ARG A 113 7.83 9.57 -18.15
CA ARG A 113 6.91 10.46 -18.87
C ARG A 113 6.92 10.28 -20.39
N LYS A 114 8.08 10.00 -20.97
CA LYS A 114 8.24 9.82 -22.43
C LYS A 114 7.87 8.41 -22.90
N ASP A 115 7.81 7.42 -22.01
CA ASP A 115 7.49 6.04 -22.35
C ASP A 115 6.01 5.75 -22.02
N PRO A 116 5.15 5.56 -23.04
CA PRO A 116 3.73 5.31 -22.86
C PRO A 116 3.43 4.00 -22.12
N ARG A 117 4.37 3.04 -22.12
CA ARG A 117 4.19 1.74 -21.46
C ARG A 117 3.93 1.89 -19.96
N TRP A 118 4.55 2.89 -19.31
CA TRP A 118 4.32 3.16 -17.89
C TRP A 118 2.91 3.66 -17.60
N ALA A 119 2.37 4.54 -18.46
CA ALA A 119 1.00 5.04 -18.32
C ALA A 119 -0.02 3.91 -18.56
N ILE A 120 0.16 3.15 -19.64
CA ILE A 120 -0.71 2.01 -19.98
C ILE A 120 -0.66 0.96 -18.85
N GLY A 121 0.54 0.56 -18.42
CA GLY A 121 0.71 -0.44 -17.36
C GLY A 121 0.09 0.02 -16.04
N SER A 122 0.24 1.31 -15.68
CA SER A 122 -0.41 1.87 -14.49
C SER A 122 -1.94 1.83 -14.61
N THR A 123 -2.50 2.20 -15.76
CA THR A 123 -3.96 2.18 -15.98
C THR A 123 -4.52 0.76 -15.91
N LEU A 124 -3.86 -0.21 -16.56
CA LEU A 124 -4.26 -1.61 -16.52
C LEU A 124 -4.20 -2.17 -15.09
N LEU A 125 -3.18 -1.80 -14.32
CA LEU A 125 -3.07 -2.20 -12.92
C LEU A 125 -4.22 -1.64 -12.08
N HIS A 126 -4.57 -0.35 -12.24
CA HIS A 126 -5.71 0.26 -11.54
C HIS A 126 -7.05 -0.36 -11.98
N ALA A 127 -7.21 -0.67 -13.28
CA ALA A 127 -8.39 -1.37 -13.77
C ALA A 127 -8.53 -2.78 -13.14
N ALA A 128 -7.42 -3.52 -13.02
CA ALA A 128 -7.42 -4.80 -12.32
C ALA A 128 -7.82 -4.65 -10.84
N PHE A 129 -7.32 -3.61 -10.16
CA PHE A 129 -7.70 -3.33 -8.77
C PHE A 129 -9.16 -2.89 -8.62
N THR A 130 -9.70 -2.14 -9.60
CA THR A 130 -11.14 -1.83 -9.65
C THR A 130 -11.96 -3.12 -9.78
N LEU A 131 -11.53 -4.05 -10.62
CA LEU A 131 -12.19 -5.35 -10.73
C LEU A 131 -12.11 -6.15 -9.42
N CYS A 132 -10.96 -6.17 -8.75
CA CYS A 132 -10.83 -6.79 -7.43
C CYS A 132 -11.78 -6.16 -6.40
N ALA A 133 -11.91 -4.84 -6.39
CA ALA A 133 -12.83 -4.14 -5.51
C ALA A 133 -14.30 -4.48 -5.84
N ALA A 134 -14.66 -4.57 -7.12
CA ALA A 134 -15.99 -4.96 -7.57
C ALA A 134 -16.32 -6.42 -7.17
N VAL A 135 -15.36 -7.33 -7.30
CA VAL A 135 -15.51 -8.71 -6.83
C VAL A 135 -15.69 -8.75 -5.31
N ALA A 136 -14.90 -7.99 -4.56
CA ALA A 136 -15.03 -7.91 -3.11
C ALA A 136 -16.39 -7.36 -2.68
N TRP A 137 -16.91 -6.35 -3.38
CA TRP A 137 -18.27 -5.86 -3.19
C TRP A 137 -19.32 -6.91 -3.50
N TRP A 138 -19.18 -7.64 -4.61
CA TRP A 138 -20.12 -8.72 -4.99
C TRP A 138 -20.24 -9.80 -3.90
N PHE A 139 -19.15 -10.09 -3.21
CA PHE A 139 -19.14 -11.03 -2.08
C PHE A 139 -19.44 -10.39 -0.71
N GLY A 140 -19.87 -9.14 -0.68
CA GLY A 140 -20.20 -8.43 0.57
C GLY A 140 -18.99 -8.10 1.46
N ALA A 141 -17.78 -8.16 0.90
CA ALA A 141 -16.54 -7.83 1.63
C ALA A 141 -16.21 -6.33 1.61
N LEU A 142 -16.77 -5.57 0.67
CA LEU A 142 -16.68 -4.11 0.58
C LEU A 142 -18.04 -3.52 0.24
N GLU A 143 -18.21 -2.25 0.59
CA GLU A 143 -19.33 -1.44 0.13
C GLU A 143 -19.11 -0.96 -1.31
N ILE A 144 -20.14 -0.36 -1.93
CA ILE A 144 -20.07 0.16 -3.31
C ILE A 144 -19.12 1.37 -3.45
N TRP A 145 -18.99 2.17 -2.41
CA TRP A 145 -18.22 3.41 -2.44
C TRP A 145 -16.74 3.22 -2.78
N PRO A 146 -16.01 2.23 -2.19
CA PRO A 146 -14.66 1.90 -2.61
C PRO A 146 -14.57 1.48 -4.07
N VAL A 147 -15.57 0.79 -4.63
CA VAL A 147 -15.58 0.40 -6.05
C VAL A 147 -15.64 1.63 -6.95
N LEU A 148 -16.55 2.56 -6.66
CA LEU A 148 -16.67 3.83 -7.38
C LEU A 148 -15.39 4.65 -7.27
N MET A 149 -14.79 4.68 -6.09
CA MET A 149 -13.52 5.36 -5.85
C MET A 149 -12.39 4.73 -6.68
N TRP A 150 -12.32 3.40 -6.76
CA TRP A 150 -11.34 2.70 -7.59
C TRP A 150 -11.56 2.96 -9.09
N ALA A 151 -12.80 3.10 -9.56
CA ALA A 151 -13.10 3.52 -10.93
C ALA A 151 -12.55 4.93 -11.21
N CYS A 152 -12.72 5.87 -10.26
CA CYS A 152 -12.13 7.21 -10.35
C CYS A 152 -10.60 7.18 -10.38
N LEU A 153 -9.97 6.32 -9.55
CA LEU A 153 -8.52 6.12 -9.54
C LEU A 153 -8.01 5.55 -10.88
N THR A 154 -8.78 4.67 -11.52
CA THR A 154 -8.46 4.14 -12.84
C THR A 154 -8.55 5.23 -13.91
N ALA A 155 -9.63 6.01 -13.91
CA ALA A 155 -9.77 7.17 -14.81
C ALA A 155 -8.61 8.16 -14.64
N ARG A 156 -8.24 8.47 -13.39
CA ARG A 156 -7.08 9.29 -13.06
C ARG A 156 -5.77 8.72 -13.61
N ALA A 157 -5.57 7.41 -13.46
CA ALA A 157 -4.35 6.74 -13.91
C ALA A 157 -4.17 6.80 -15.43
N TRP A 158 -5.23 6.99 -16.19
CA TRP A 158 -5.20 7.27 -17.62
C TRP A 158 -5.02 8.76 -17.89
N VAL A 159 -5.87 9.60 -17.30
CA VAL A 159 -5.97 11.03 -17.63
C VAL A 159 -4.72 11.81 -17.21
N MET A 160 -4.24 11.62 -15.98
CA MET A 160 -3.12 12.43 -15.46
C MET A 160 -1.81 12.24 -16.24
N PRO A 161 -1.34 11.01 -16.53
CA PRO A 161 -0.14 10.81 -17.33
C PRO A 161 -0.29 11.31 -18.77
N THR A 162 -1.48 11.14 -19.36
CA THR A 162 -1.76 11.63 -20.72
C THR A 162 -1.67 13.16 -20.78
N LEU A 163 -2.36 13.84 -19.89
CA LEU A 163 -2.28 15.30 -19.77
C LEU A 163 -0.86 15.77 -19.48
N ASN A 164 -0.17 15.12 -18.55
CA ASN A 164 1.19 15.49 -18.20
C ASN A 164 2.16 15.36 -19.38
N ARG A 165 1.93 14.39 -20.26
CA ARG A 165 2.76 14.14 -21.45
C ARG A 165 2.58 15.18 -22.53
N THR A 166 1.34 15.68 -22.72
CA THR A 166 1.00 16.67 -23.75
C THR A 166 1.29 18.12 -23.33
N ARG A 167 1.46 18.39 -22.04
CA ARG A 167 1.72 19.75 -21.52
C ARG A 167 3.14 20.22 -21.85
N ALA A 168 3.27 21.48 -22.24
CA ALA A 168 4.58 22.14 -22.40
C ALA A 168 5.36 22.16 -21.07
N ARG A 169 4.67 22.45 -19.97
CA ARG A 169 5.23 22.38 -18.60
C ARG A 169 4.63 21.18 -17.85
N PRO A 170 5.41 20.15 -17.52
CA PRO A 170 4.94 19.00 -16.77
C PRO A 170 4.50 19.37 -15.36
N PHE A 171 3.66 18.53 -14.76
CA PHE A 171 3.31 18.66 -13.35
C PHE A 171 4.56 18.59 -12.47
N SER A 172 4.65 19.48 -11.48
CA SER A 172 5.74 19.44 -10.52
C SER A 172 5.62 18.19 -9.62
N PRO A 173 6.73 17.60 -9.16
CA PRO A 173 6.70 16.48 -8.21
C PRO A 173 5.89 16.80 -6.94
N LYS A 174 5.91 18.06 -6.49
CA LYS A 174 5.16 18.54 -5.34
C LYS A 174 3.64 18.46 -5.58
N LEU A 175 3.17 18.89 -6.76
CA LEU A 175 1.76 18.82 -7.14
C LEU A 175 1.30 17.37 -7.26
N ILE A 176 2.12 16.49 -7.85
CA ILE A 176 1.84 15.06 -7.93
C ILE A 176 1.69 14.48 -6.52
N GLY A 177 2.61 14.79 -5.60
CA GLY A 177 2.54 14.31 -4.22
C GLY A 177 1.28 14.77 -3.47
N TYR A 178 0.89 16.04 -3.60
CA TYR A 178 -0.35 16.53 -2.99
C TYR A 178 -1.60 15.89 -3.60
N SER A 179 -1.60 15.64 -4.90
CA SER A 179 -2.71 14.92 -5.53
C SER A 179 -2.84 13.49 -5.00
N GLU A 180 -1.70 12.79 -4.80
CA GLU A 180 -1.71 11.43 -4.21
C GLU A 180 -2.27 11.45 -2.78
N LEU A 181 -1.87 12.43 -1.97
CA LEU A 181 -2.43 12.59 -0.62
C LEU A 181 -3.95 12.79 -0.66
N GLY A 182 -4.44 13.69 -1.53
CA GLY A 182 -5.88 13.92 -1.69
C GLY A 182 -6.65 12.65 -2.08
N TRP A 183 -6.13 11.90 -3.06
CA TRP A 183 -6.74 10.65 -3.48
C TRP A 183 -6.69 9.57 -2.40
N SER A 184 -5.62 9.50 -1.60
CA SER A 184 -5.54 8.60 -0.45
C SER A 184 -6.60 8.92 0.60
N LEU A 185 -6.82 10.21 0.91
CA LEU A 185 -7.85 10.64 1.85
C LEU A 185 -9.26 10.34 1.34
N LEU A 186 -9.54 10.55 0.04
CA LEU A 186 -10.82 10.19 -0.56
C LEU A 186 -11.08 8.68 -0.52
N LEU A 187 -10.05 7.86 -0.77
CA LEU A 187 -10.18 6.41 -0.65
C LEU A 187 -10.47 6.00 0.80
N ILE A 188 -9.76 6.57 1.78
CA ILE A 188 -10.04 6.32 3.19
C ILE A 188 -11.50 6.69 3.51
N ALA A 189 -11.95 7.88 3.09
CA ALA A 189 -13.33 8.31 3.29
C ALA A 189 -14.32 7.31 2.70
N SER A 190 -14.09 6.82 1.46
CA SER A 190 -14.97 5.84 0.82
C SER A 190 -15.02 4.48 1.54
N LEU A 191 -13.94 4.10 2.22
CA LEU A 191 -13.86 2.85 3.00
C LEU A 191 -14.53 2.97 4.38
N LEU A 192 -14.82 4.19 4.83
CA LEU A 192 -15.50 4.47 6.10
C LEU A 192 -17.02 4.71 5.95
N ILE A 193 -17.52 4.85 4.73
CA ILE A 193 -18.95 5.00 4.45
C ILE A 193 -19.58 3.60 4.44
N PRO A 194 -20.59 3.36 5.33
CA PRO A 194 -21.31 2.09 5.39
C PRO A 194 -22.21 1.88 4.18
#